data_11df97845c23cb08eed5744c22141610
#
_entry.id   11df97845c23cb08eed5744c22141610
#
_cell.length_a   1.000
_cell.length_b   1.000
_cell.length_c   1.000
_cell.angle_alpha   90.00
_cell.angle_beta   90.00
_cell.angle_gamma   90.00
#
_symmetry.space_group_name_H-M   'P 1'
#
loop_
_entity.id
_entity.type
_entity.pdbx_description
1 polymer ?
#
loop_
_entity_poly.entity_id
_entity_poly.type
_entity_poly.pdbx_seq_one_letter_code
_entity_poly.pdbx_strand_id
1 'polypeptide(L)'
;MKQSFYVYNNGDLKRKDNTLQFTNHDGEKRDIPVERISDIYVMSEMSFNTAFINYISQYGIPMHFFNYYNFYTGSYYPRETLLAGRLLVRQVEHYTDYEKRIVLARKFIEAAADNIYRNLRYYNGRGKDVSVYMKEVDSFRKQIGSTTTIESLMGVEGNIRKQYYAAWNIIIKQEISFEKRVMHPPDNMINSLISFVNTLTYTKVLGELYRTQLNPTISYLHEPGERRFSLSLDLAEVFKPLIGDRLIFSLLNRNQITENSFTKELNFLHLKKDASKLIVSELESRLKKTVMHKELGRQVSYQYLIRLEAYKLIKHLIGEKEYERFRIWW
;
A
#
# COMPACT_ATOMS: atom_id res chain seq x y z
N MET A 1 19.55 -4.96 8.81
CA MET A 1 18.53 -4.35 7.93
C MET A 1 17.40 -3.84 8.80
N LYS A 2 16.95 -2.60 8.61
CA LYS A 2 15.77 -2.06 9.31
C LYS A 2 14.50 -2.81 8.89
N GLN A 3 13.57 -3.00 9.81
CA GLN A 3 12.30 -3.69 9.58
C GLN A 3 11.15 -2.97 10.26
N SER A 4 9.94 -3.19 9.77
CA SER A 4 8.72 -2.70 10.41
C SER A 4 8.44 -3.48 11.69
N PHE A 5 7.97 -2.77 12.70
CA PHE A 5 7.64 -3.33 13.99
C PHE A 5 6.12 -3.20 14.24
N TYR A 6 5.45 -4.34 14.46
CA TYR A 6 4.00 -4.39 14.67
C TYR A 6 3.69 -4.73 16.12
N VAL A 7 2.89 -3.89 16.78
CA VAL A 7 2.49 -4.05 18.17
C VAL A 7 1.03 -4.47 18.23
N TYR A 8 0.78 -5.70 18.64
CA TYR A 8 -0.57 -6.30 18.73
C TYR A 8 -1.08 -6.48 20.15
N ASN A 9 -0.24 -6.31 21.15
CA ASN A 9 -0.63 -6.42 22.55
C ASN A 9 -0.72 -5.04 23.16
N ASN A 10 -1.74 -4.82 24.00
CA ASN A 10 -1.86 -3.59 24.77
C ASN A 10 -0.69 -3.45 25.75
N GLY A 11 -0.30 -2.24 26.05
CA GLY A 11 0.81 -1.98 26.96
C GLY A 11 1.45 -0.61 26.79
N ASP A 12 2.69 -0.51 27.23
CA ASP A 12 3.47 0.72 27.24
C ASP A 12 4.69 0.64 26.33
N LEU A 13 4.97 1.70 25.60
CA LEU A 13 6.22 1.91 24.88
C LEU A 13 7.01 3.03 25.54
N LYS A 14 8.24 2.74 25.94
CA LYS A 14 9.15 3.70 26.59
C LYS A 14 10.54 3.65 25.97
N ARG A 15 11.25 4.76 26.04
CA ARG A 15 12.69 4.76 25.83
C ARG A 15 13.38 4.09 27.03
N LYS A 16 14.29 3.19 26.78
CA LYS A 16 15.22 2.64 27.77
C LYS A 16 16.62 2.62 27.17
N ASP A 17 17.48 3.47 27.68
CA ASP A 17 18.84 3.67 27.16
C ASP A 17 18.82 3.88 25.63
N ASN A 18 19.47 3.00 24.87
CA ASN A 18 19.51 3.01 23.40
C ASN A 18 18.50 2.05 22.76
N THR A 19 17.44 1.63 23.51
CA THR A 19 16.40 0.73 23.03
C THR A 19 15.02 1.33 23.20
N LEU A 20 14.05 0.75 22.50
CA LEU A 20 12.64 0.89 22.82
C LEU A 20 12.22 -0.30 23.66
N GLN A 21 11.66 -0.06 24.83
CA GLN A 21 11.09 -1.10 25.67
C GLN A 21 9.58 -1.13 25.52
N PHE A 22 9.06 -2.27 25.11
CA PHE A 22 7.66 -2.61 25.21
C PHE A 22 7.39 -3.35 26.53
N THR A 23 6.34 -2.98 27.24
CA THR A 23 5.86 -3.69 28.44
C THR A 23 4.38 -3.99 28.26
N ASN A 24 3.98 -5.27 28.31
CA ASN A 24 2.55 -5.64 28.27
C ASN A 24 1.88 -5.47 29.65
N HIS A 25 0.58 -5.67 29.73
CA HIS A 25 -0.17 -5.57 30.99
C HIS A 25 0.24 -6.62 32.03
N ASP A 26 0.80 -7.75 31.60
CA ASP A 26 1.30 -8.81 32.49
C ASP A 26 2.70 -8.50 33.05
N GLY A 27 3.27 -7.35 32.66
CA GLY A 27 4.59 -6.91 33.11
C GLY A 27 5.75 -7.52 32.32
N GLU A 28 5.49 -8.31 31.28
CA GLU A 28 6.54 -8.83 30.41
C GLU A 28 7.18 -7.69 29.61
N LYS A 29 8.50 -7.67 29.59
CA LYS A 29 9.29 -6.63 28.93
C LYS A 29 10.03 -7.17 27.74
N ARG A 30 10.05 -6.39 26.67
CA ARG A 30 10.82 -6.68 25.46
C ARG A 30 11.57 -5.43 25.01
N ASP A 31 12.88 -5.53 24.98
CA ASP A 31 13.75 -4.46 24.49
C ASP A 31 14.00 -4.63 22.97
N ILE A 32 13.89 -3.54 22.23
CA ILE A 32 14.01 -3.53 20.78
C ILE A 32 15.06 -2.49 20.40
N PRO A 33 16.18 -2.90 19.79
CA PRO A 33 17.19 -1.96 19.31
C PRO A 33 16.59 -1.00 18.27
N VAL A 34 16.69 0.29 18.53
CA VAL A 34 16.08 1.33 17.69
C VAL A 34 16.63 1.34 16.26
N GLU A 35 17.89 0.98 16.07
CA GLU A 35 18.55 0.92 14.76
C GLU A 35 17.94 -0.13 13.83
N ARG A 36 17.22 -1.11 14.37
CA ARG A 36 16.54 -2.16 13.61
C ARG A 36 15.17 -1.76 13.14
N ILE A 37 14.63 -0.63 13.62
CA ILE A 37 13.26 -0.21 13.33
C ILE A 37 13.24 0.72 12.13
N SER A 38 12.41 0.41 11.13
CA SER A 38 12.09 1.31 10.03
C SER A 38 10.87 2.16 10.33
N ASP A 39 9.83 1.54 10.85
CA ASP A 39 8.53 2.13 11.19
C ASP A 39 7.82 1.27 12.25
N ILE A 40 6.88 1.85 12.97
CA ILE A 40 6.10 1.18 14.02
C ILE A 40 4.63 1.20 13.62
N TYR A 41 3.98 0.04 13.66
CA TYR A 41 2.55 -0.15 13.42
C TYR A 41 1.88 -0.52 14.74
N VAL A 42 1.05 0.39 15.26
CA VAL A 42 0.31 0.20 16.50
C VAL A 42 -1.07 -0.36 16.16
N MET A 43 -1.25 -1.66 16.41
CA MET A 43 -2.47 -2.41 16.12
C MET A 43 -3.25 -2.73 17.40
N SER A 44 -3.00 -2.00 18.48
CA SER A 44 -3.54 -2.23 19.82
C SER A 44 -3.57 -0.92 20.61
N GLU A 45 -4.15 -0.94 21.80
CA GLU A 45 -4.12 0.21 22.70
C GLU A 45 -2.74 0.33 23.37
N MET A 46 -2.11 1.50 23.23
CA MET A 46 -0.76 1.76 23.69
C MET A 46 -0.64 3.08 24.43
N SER A 47 0.12 3.06 25.53
CA SER A 47 0.59 4.28 26.18
C SER A 47 2.05 4.55 25.82
N PHE A 48 2.40 5.81 25.66
CA PHE A 48 3.78 6.26 25.48
C PHE A 48 3.92 7.71 25.94
N ASN A 49 5.13 8.11 26.23
CA ASN A 49 5.44 9.46 26.70
C ASN A 49 6.24 10.28 25.68
N THR A 50 6.41 11.57 25.95
CA THR A 50 7.16 12.49 25.07
C THR A 50 8.64 12.10 24.93
N ALA A 51 9.26 11.51 25.93
CA ALA A 51 10.65 11.03 25.83
C ALA A 51 10.78 9.93 24.78
N PHE A 52 9.80 9.01 24.69
CA PHE A 52 9.72 8.01 23.64
C PHE A 52 9.54 8.66 22.26
N ILE A 53 8.60 9.60 22.13
CA ILE A 53 8.35 10.33 20.88
C ILE A 53 9.60 11.07 20.41
N ASN A 54 10.26 11.80 21.30
CA ASN A 54 11.50 12.52 20.99
C ASN A 54 12.59 11.55 20.51
N TYR A 55 12.68 10.38 21.13
CA TYR A 55 13.68 9.39 20.78
C TYR A 55 13.47 8.79 19.39
N ILE A 56 12.25 8.34 19.07
CA ILE A 56 11.95 7.82 17.73
C ILE A 56 12.09 8.88 16.64
N SER A 57 11.84 10.17 16.99
CA SER A 57 12.02 11.31 16.07
C SER A 57 13.47 11.47 15.65
N GLN A 58 14.43 11.32 16.58
CA GLN A 58 15.86 11.41 16.30
C GLN A 58 16.31 10.36 15.27
N TYR A 59 15.65 9.20 15.22
CA TYR A 59 15.93 8.13 14.28
C TYR A 59 15.07 8.16 13.02
N GLY A 60 14.17 9.17 12.89
CA GLY A 60 13.27 9.31 11.74
C GLY A 60 12.29 8.14 11.61
N ILE A 61 11.79 7.61 12.73
CA ILE A 61 10.89 6.45 12.74
C ILE A 61 9.45 6.92 12.79
N PRO A 62 8.65 6.76 11.73
CA PRO A 62 7.22 7.04 11.76
C PRO A 62 6.45 5.97 12.52
N MET A 63 5.31 6.37 13.11
CA MET A 63 4.35 5.45 13.70
C MET A 63 3.01 5.55 12.97
N HIS A 64 2.38 4.41 12.72
CA HIS A 64 1.07 4.30 12.10
C HIS A 64 0.10 3.66 13.09
N PHE A 65 -1.05 4.28 13.30
CA PHE A 65 -2.04 3.87 14.29
C PHE A 65 -3.25 3.25 13.59
N PHE A 66 -3.76 2.18 14.20
CA PHE A 66 -4.94 1.45 13.74
C PHE A 66 -5.89 1.27 14.92
N ASN A 67 -7.20 1.37 14.64
CA ASN A 67 -8.21 1.10 15.65
C ASN A 67 -8.42 -0.41 15.83
N TYR A 68 -9.29 -0.77 16.77
CA TYR A 68 -9.67 -2.16 17.08
C TYR A 68 -10.09 -2.96 15.82
N TYR A 69 -10.72 -2.32 14.85
CA TYR A 69 -11.19 -2.94 13.61
C TYR A 69 -10.12 -2.99 12.49
N ASN A 70 -8.87 -2.68 12.81
CA ASN A 70 -7.74 -2.60 11.87
C ASN A 70 -7.90 -1.49 10.80
N PHE A 71 -8.72 -0.47 11.04
CA PHE A 71 -8.75 0.72 10.20
C PHE A 71 -7.65 1.69 10.61
N TYR A 72 -6.95 2.21 9.62
CA TYR A 72 -5.96 3.26 9.82
C TYR A 72 -6.62 4.53 10.38
N THR A 73 -6.09 5.05 11.48
CA THR A 73 -6.59 6.25 12.16
C THR A 73 -5.68 7.45 12.00
N GLY A 74 -4.39 7.23 11.77
CA GLY A 74 -3.44 8.31 11.59
C GLY A 74 -2.00 7.88 11.74
N SER A 75 -1.07 8.83 11.57
CA SER A 75 0.37 8.59 11.76
C SER A 75 0.99 9.70 12.58
N TYR A 76 1.93 9.31 13.42
CA TYR A 76 2.95 10.22 13.89
C TYR A 76 4.06 10.29 12.83
N TYR A 77 4.31 11.49 12.35
CA TYR A 77 5.34 11.77 11.37
C TYR A 77 6.47 12.52 12.11
N PRO A 78 7.68 11.95 12.18
CA PRO A 78 8.82 12.64 12.81
C PRO A 78 9.15 13.93 12.06
N ARG A 79 9.97 14.77 12.66
CA ARG A 79 10.43 16.00 12.01
C ARG A 79 11.03 15.66 10.64
N GLU A 80 10.53 16.33 9.61
CA GLU A 80 11.03 16.18 8.26
C GLU A 80 12.47 16.71 8.15
N THR A 81 13.35 15.88 7.62
CA THR A 81 14.76 16.22 7.38
C THR A 81 15.11 16.37 5.91
N LEU A 82 14.23 15.86 5.03
CA LEU A 82 14.42 15.86 3.57
C LEU A 82 13.58 16.96 2.90
N LEU A 83 13.62 18.17 3.45
CA LEU A 83 12.86 19.29 2.93
C LEU A 83 13.47 19.78 1.59
N ALA A 84 12.62 20.00 0.60
CA ALA A 84 13.01 20.52 -0.71
C ALA A 84 11.94 21.48 -1.24
N GLY A 85 12.01 22.74 -0.81
CA GLY A 85 11.03 23.76 -1.18
C GLY A 85 10.85 23.93 -2.68
N ARG A 86 11.94 23.87 -3.47
CA ARG A 86 11.88 23.91 -4.94
C ARG A 86 11.06 22.75 -5.51
N LEU A 87 11.23 21.52 -4.97
CA LEU A 87 10.46 20.36 -5.41
C LEU A 87 8.98 20.50 -5.04
N LEU A 88 8.68 21.05 -3.86
CA LEU A 88 7.30 21.31 -3.45
C LEU A 88 6.61 22.27 -4.44
N VAL A 89 7.27 23.36 -4.83
CA VAL A 89 6.76 24.27 -5.87
C VAL A 89 6.51 23.52 -7.18
N ARG A 90 7.44 22.67 -7.60
CA ARG A 90 7.28 21.84 -8.82
C ARG A 90 6.11 20.86 -8.71
N GLN A 91 5.88 20.25 -7.53
CA GLN A 91 4.71 19.40 -7.32
C GLN A 91 3.41 20.19 -7.52
N VAL A 92 3.32 21.39 -6.95
CA VAL A 92 2.15 22.26 -7.09
C VAL A 92 1.96 22.70 -8.55
N GLU A 93 3.01 23.13 -9.23
CA GLU A 93 2.97 23.50 -10.65
C GLU A 93 2.42 22.38 -11.55
N HIS A 94 2.84 21.12 -11.30
CA HIS A 94 2.34 19.98 -12.05
C HIS A 94 0.89 19.61 -11.68
N TYR A 95 0.44 19.95 -10.48
CA TYR A 95 -0.94 19.75 -10.09
C TYR A 95 -1.87 20.82 -10.69
N THR A 96 -1.47 22.10 -10.66
CA THR A 96 -2.27 23.23 -11.16
C THR A 96 -2.31 23.30 -12.68
N ASP A 97 -1.26 22.83 -13.36
CA ASP A 97 -1.22 22.65 -14.81
C ASP A 97 -1.93 21.35 -15.17
N TYR A 98 -3.16 21.48 -15.67
CA TYR A 98 -4.03 20.34 -15.95
C TYR A 98 -3.44 19.33 -16.94
N GLU A 99 -2.73 19.81 -17.95
CA GLU A 99 -2.10 18.95 -18.95
C GLU A 99 -0.96 18.11 -18.33
N LYS A 100 -0.16 18.70 -17.45
CA LYS A 100 0.87 17.96 -16.70
C LYS A 100 0.25 16.99 -15.71
N ARG A 101 -0.82 17.41 -15.03
CA ARG A 101 -1.55 16.57 -14.07
C ARG A 101 -2.12 15.31 -14.71
N ILE A 102 -2.85 15.46 -15.83
CA ILE A 102 -3.50 14.32 -16.50
C ILE A 102 -2.47 13.33 -17.06
N VAL A 103 -1.31 13.80 -17.52
CA VAL A 103 -0.21 12.93 -17.98
C VAL A 103 0.27 12.02 -16.86
N LEU A 104 0.52 12.55 -15.65
CA LEU A 104 0.94 11.76 -14.50
C LEU A 104 -0.16 10.80 -14.03
N ALA A 105 -1.40 11.27 -13.95
CA ALA A 105 -2.55 10.44 -13.58
C ALA A 105 -2.73 9.24 -14.51
N ARG A 106 -2.65 9.45 -15.84
CA ARG A 106 -2.67 8.36 -16.82
C ARG A 106 -1.56 7.35 -16.57
N LYS A 107 -0.32 7.80 -16.30
CA LYS A 107 0.81 6.90 -16.04
C LYS A 107 0.59 6.01 -14.81
N PHE A 108 -0.05 6.51 -13.74
CA PHE A 108 -0.38 5.69 -12.56
C PHE A 108 -1.43 4.62 -12.91
N ILE A 109 -2.49 5.00 -13.64
CA ILE A 109 -3.52 4.04 -14.04
C ILE A 109 -3.00 3.04 -15.06
N GLU A 110 -2.18 3.46 -16.03
CA GLU A 110 -1.49 2.56 -16.96
C GLU A 110 -0.62 1.53 -16.22
N ALA A 111 0.13 1.96 -15.18
CA ALA A 111 0.93 1.06 -14.36
C ALA A 111 0.06 0.03 -13.63
N ALA A 112 -1.01 0.49 -12.97
CA ALA A 112 -1.96 -0.39 -12.29
C ALA A 112 -2.59 -1.40 -13.26
N ALA A 113 -3.08 -0.94 -14.40
CA ALA A 113 -3.73 -1.75 -15.43
C ALA A 113 -2.77 -2.79 -16.06
N ASP A 114 -1.52 -2.39 -16.35
CA ASP A 114 -0.48 -3.31 -16.83
C ASP A 114 -0.19 -4.42 -15.82
N ASN A 115 -0.11 -4.08 -14.53
CA ASN A 115 0.17 -5.03 -13.46
C ASN A 115 -1.05 -5.94 -13.17
N ILE A 116 -2.27 -5.43 -13.26
CA ILE A 116 -3.52 -6.20 -13.24
C ILE A 116 -3.53 -7.23 -14.39
N TYR A 117 -3.30 -6.76 -15.62
CA TYR A 117 -3.26 -7.63 -16.79
C TYR A 117 -2.22 -8.74 -16.64
N ARG A 118 -1.07 -8.42 -16.05
CA ARG A 118 -0.02 -9.41 -15.77
C ARG A 118 -0.48 -10.47 -14.75
N ASN A 119 -1.25 -10.09 -13.75
CA ASN A 119 -1.84 -11.04 -12.82
C ASN A 119 -2.82 -11.97 -13.54
N LEU A 120 -3.73 -11.44 -14.34
CA LEU A 120 -4.66 -12.25 -15.14
C LEU A 120 -3.91 -13.22 -16.04
N ARG A 121 -2.90 -12.76 -16.79
CA ARG A 121 -2.07 -13.58 -17.67
C ARG A 121 -1.37 -14.72 -16.90
N TYR A 122 -0.85 -14.45 -15.72
CA TYR A 122 -0.22 -15.45 -14.86
C TYR A 122 -1.21 -16.58 -14.50
N TYR A 123 -2.43 -16.23 -14.08
CA TYR A 123 -3.42 -17.23 -13.70
C TYR A 123 -4.01 -17.97 -14.91
N ASN A 124 -4.20 -17.28 -16.04
CA ASN A 124 -4.62 -17.90 -17.29
C ASN A 124 -3.62 -18.97 -17.72
N GLY A 125 -2.33 -18.68 -17.68
CA GLY A 125 -1.25 -19.65 -17.97
C GLY A 125 -1.14 -20.81 -16.97
N ARG A 126 -1.90 -20.76 -15.85
CA ARG A 126 -1.98 -21.82 -14.85
C ARG A 126 -3.33 -22.56 -14.85
N GLY A 127 -4.04 -22.53 -15.95
CA GLY A 127 -5.28 -23.27 -16.15
C GLY A 127 -6.52 -22.62 -15.52
N LYS A 128 -6.44 -21.34 -15.13
CA LYS A 128 -7.58 -20.55 -14.69
C LYS A 128 -8.08 -19.73 -15.89
N ASP A 129 -9.14 -20.18 -16.57
CA ASP A 129 -9.62 -19.47 -17.76
C ASP A 129 -10.23 -18.11 -17.40
N VAL A 130 -9.40 -17.11 -17.47
CA VAL A 130 -9.76 -15.68 -17.30
C VAL A 130 -9.63 -14.90 -18.61
N SER A 131 -9.61 -15.60 -19.75
CA SER A 131 -9.37 -15.01 -21.07
C SER A 131 -10.38 -13.92 -21.46
N VAL A 132 -11.64 -14.09 -21.10
CA VAL A 132 -12.69 -13.07 -21.33
C VAL A 132 -12.35 -11.78 -20.59
N TYR A 133 -12.01 -11.86 -19.30
CA TYR A 133 -11.64 -10.70 -18.49
C TYR A 133 -10.35 -10.04 -18.98
N MET A 134 -9.39 -10.84 -19.47
CA MET A 134 -8.17 -10.29 -20.08
C MET A 134 -8.48 -9.44 -21.32
N LYS A 135 -9.39 -9.88 -22.18
CA LYS A 135 -9.80 -9.11 -23.36
C LYS A 135 -10.47 -7.78 -22.97
N GLU A 136 -11.39 -7.83 -21.99
CA GLU A 136 -12.07 -6.63 -21.49
C GLU A 136 -11.08 -5.64 -20.85
N VAL A 137 -10.22 -6.12 -19.96
CA VAL A 137 -9.19 -5.27 -19.33
C VAL A 137 -8.25 -4.68 -20.39
N ASP A 138 -7.86 -5.43 -21.43
CA ASP A 138 -7.00 -4.90 -22.50
C ASP A 138 -7.71 -3.85 -23.35
N SER A 139 -9.01 -4.01 -23.58
CA SER A 139 -9.84 -3.00 -24.26
C SER A 139 -9.85 -1.68 -23.49
N PHE A 140 -10.09 -1.71 -22.17
CA PHE A 140 -10.09 -0.52 -21.34
C PHE A 140 -8.67 0.10 -21.20
N ARG A 141 -7.62 -0.72 -21.14
CA ARG A 141 -6.22 -0.22 -21.10
C ARG A 141 -5.89 0.65 -22.31
N LYS A 142 -6.37 0.30 -23.50
CA LYS A 142 -6.16 1.08 -24.73
C LYS A 142 -6.86 2.44 -24.68
N GLN A 143 -7.90 2.60 -23.87
CA GLN A 143 -8.65 3.84 -23.73
C GLN A 143 -7.96 4.84 -22.78
N ILE A 144 -7.05 4.41 -21.90
CA ILE A 144 -6.40 5.29 -20.92
C ILE A 144 -5.74 6.49 -21.60
N GLY A 145 -4.99 6.26 -22.68
CA GLY A 145 -4.28 7.32 -23.39
C GLY A 145 -5.13 8.40 -24.03
N SER A 146 -6.39 8.10 -24.34
CA SER A 146 -7.35 9.01 -24.95
C SER A 146 -8.22 9.77 -23.95
N THR A 147 -8.14 9.47 -22.65
CA THR A 147 -8.90 10.20 -21.63
C THR A 147 -8.39 11.64 -21.50
N THR A 148 -9.28 12.60 -21.48
CA THR A 148 -8.93 14.04 -21.36
C THR A 148 -9.21 14.62 -19.98
N THR A 149 -9.96 13.91 -19.15
CA THR A 149 -10.30 14.37 -17.80
C THR A 149 -9.99 13.30 -16.75
N ILE A 150 -9.71 13.74 -15.51
CA ILE A 150 -9.50 12.85 -14.36
C ILE A 150 -10.75 11.97 -14.15
N GLU A 151 -11.95 12.53 -14.31
CA GLU A 151 -13.21 11.78 -14.16
C GLU A 151 -13.34 10.67 -15.19
N SER A 152 -13.05 10.95 -16.47
CA SER A 152 -13.07 9.92 -17.51
C SER A 152 -12.02 8.84 -17.28
N LEU A 153 -10.84 9.24 -16.80
CA LEU A 153 -9.75 8.32 -16.42
C LEU A 153 -10.16 7.41 -15.26
N MET A 154 -10.79 7.97 -14.21
CA MET A 154 -11.33 7.20 -13.08
C MET A 154 -12.45 6.25 -13.51
N GLY A 155 -13.28 6.64 -14.49
CA GLY A 155 -14.27 5.77 -15.09
C GLY A 155 -13.65 4.55 -15.79
N VAL A 156 -12.58 4.76 -16.56
CA VAL A 156 -11.82 3.67 -17.19
C VAL A 156 -11.17 2.78 -16.14
N GLU A 157 -10.56 3.36 -15.09
CA GLU A 157 -10.00 2.61 -13.97
C GLU A 157 -11.05 1.74 -13.28
N GLY A 158 -12.22 2.29 -12.97
CA GLY A 158 -13.33 1.58 -12.37
C GLY A 158 -13.79 0.37 -13.19
N ASN A 159 -13.86 0.52 -14.52
CA ASN A 159 -14.19 -0.59 -15.43
C ASN A 159 -13.10 -1.67 -15.43
N ILE A 160 -11.82 -1.30 -15.45
CA ILE A 160 -10.70 -2.25 -15.33
C ILE A 160 -10.81 -3.04 -14.01
N ARG A 161 -11.07 -2.34 -12.91
CA ARG A 161 -11.23 -2.97 -11.58
C ARG A 161 -12.43 -3.90 -11.53
N LYS A 162 -13.55 -3.50 -12.12
CA LYS A 162 -14.76 -4.32 -12.19
C LYS A 162 -14.49 -5.66 -12.88
N GLN A 163 -13.85 -5.65 -14.05
CA GLN A 163 -13.51 -6.87 -14.78
C GLN A 163 -12.47 -7.71 -14.02
N TYR A 164 -11.50 -7.07 -13.44
CA TYR A 164 -10.49 -7.75 -12.64
C TYR A 164 -11.08 -8.45 -11.41
N TYR A 165 -11.96 -7.78 -10.68
CA TYR A 165 -12.61 -8.38 -9.51
C TYR A 165 -13.57 -9.52 -9.88
N ALA A 166 -14.27 -9.43 -11.02
CA ALA A 166 -15.06 -10.54 -11.53
C ALA A 166 -14.21 -11.80 -11.81
N ALA A 167 -12.99 -11.61 -12.32
CA ALA A 167 -12.04 -12.71 -12.53
C ALA A 167 -11.58 -13.39 -11.23
N TRP A 168 -11.68 -12.72 -10.08
CA TRP A 168 -11.26 -13.28 -8.80
C TRP A 168 -12.03 -14.55 -8.43
N ASN A 169 -13.32 -14.65 -8.81
CA ASN A 169 -14.13 -15.85 -8.62
C ASN A 169 -13.55 -17.11 -9.31
N ILE A 170 -12.77 -16.92 -10.38
CA ILE A 170 -12.08 -18.02 -11.07
C ILE A 170 -10.68 -18.25 -10.47
N ILE A 171 -9.99 -17.18 -10.10
CA ILE A 171 -8.62 -17.22 -9.57
C ILE A 171 -8.59 -17.84 -8.19
N ILE A 172 -9.53 -17.47 -7.33
CA ILE A 172 -9.65 -17.98 -5.97
C ILE A 172 -10.19 -19.41 -6.01
N LYS A 173 -9.59 -20.30 -5.22
CA LYS A 173 -9.98 -21.72 -5.17
C LYS A 173 -11.10 -22.01 -4.18
N GLN A 174 -11.29 -21.14 -3.16
CA GLN A 174 -12.35 -21.27 -2.19
C GLN A 174 -13.70 -20.94 -2.84
N GLU A 175 -14.76 -21.61 -2.42
CA GLU A 175 -16.14 -21.33 -2.88
C GLU A 175 -16.65 -20.04 -2.22
N ILE A 176 -16.22 -18.90 -2.74
CA ILE A 176 -16.58 -17.57 -2.23
C ILE A 176 -17.16 -16.78 -3.41
N SER A 177 -18.38 -16.27 -3.25
CA SER A 177 -18.95 -15.34 -4.23
C SER A 177 -18.44 -13.92 -3.97
N PHE A 178 -17.81 -13.33 -4.97
CA PHE A 178 -17.37 -11.95 -4.96
C PHE A 178 -18.05 -11.17 -6.09
N GLU A 179 -19.14 -10.48 -5.76
CA GLU A 179 -19.96 -9.77 -6.75
C GLU A 179 -19.40 -8.38 -7.06
N LYS A 180 -19.10 -7.61 -6.02
CA LYS A 180 -18.63 -6.23 -6.17
C LYS A 180 -17.79 -5.76 -4.98
N ARG A 181 -17.02 -4.70 -5.22
CA ARG A 181 -16.26 -4.02 -4.16
C ARG A 181 -17.19 -3.17 -3.30
N VAL A 182 -17.26 -3.50 -2.00
CA VAL A 182 -17.93 -2.72 -0.95
C VAL A 182 -16.91 -2.32 0.11
N MET A 183 -16.86 -1.04 0.49
CA MET A 183 -15.80 -0.50 1.34
C MET A 183 -16.25 -0.19 2.78
N HIS A 184 -17.43 0.34 2.96
CA HIS A 184 -17.87 0.90 4.24
C HIS A 184 -19.33 0.50 4.57
N PRO A 185 -19.51 -0.47 5.45
CA PRO A 185 -18.55 -1.48 5.92
C PRO A 185 -18.32 -2.57 4.86
N PRO A 186 -17.19 -3.32 4.91
CA PRO A 186 -17.00 -4.50 4.07
C PRO A 186 -18.05 -5.57 4.40
N ASP A 187 -18.74 -6.07 3.38
CA ASP A 187 -19.88 -6.98 3.50
C ASP A 187 -19.49 -8.47 3.46
N ASN A 188 -18.28 -8.78 2.98
CA ASN A 188 -17.80 -10.15 2.85
C ASN A 188 -16.29 -10.25 3.12
N MET A 189 -15.80 -11.48 3.22
CA MET A 189 -14.40 -11.80 3.51
C MET A 189 -13.42 -11.15 2.53
N ILE A 190 -13.71 -11.19 1.22
CA ILE A 190 -12.82 -10.62 0.20
C ILE A 190 -12.75 -9.11 0.34
N ASN A 191 -13.89 -8.43 0.54
CA ASN A 191 -13.93 -6.99 0.75
C ASN A 191 -13.19 -6.57 2.01
N SER A 192 -13.28 -7.35 3.09
CA SER A 192 -12.52 -7.12 4.33
C SER A 192 -11.01 -7.27 4.10
N LEU A 193 -10.58 -8.32 3.38
CA LEU A 193 -9.17 -8.52 3.03
C LEU A 193 -8.63 -7.41 2.15
N ILE A 194 -9.36 -7.02 1.09
CA ILE A 194 -8.95 -5.91 0.21
C ILE A 194 -8.82 -4.63 1.01
N SER A 195 -9.76 -4.31 1.90
CA SER A 195 -9.71 -3.11 2.74
C SER A 195 -8.46 -3.12 3.62
N PHE A 196 -8.23 -4.20 4.36
CA PHE A 196 -7.09 -4.31 5.26
C PHE A 196 -5.75 -4.28 4.54
N VAL A 197 -5.57 -5.09 3.50
CA VAL A 197 -4.32 -5.18 2.74
C VAL A 197 -4.02 -3.90 1.97
N ASN A 198 -5.04 -3.23 1.42
CA ASN A 198 -4.86 -1.92 0.79
C ASN A 198 -4.45 -0.84 1.79
N THR A 199 -5.01 -0.85 3.00
CA THR A 199 -4.62 0.07 4.06
C THR A 199 -3.15 -0.15 4.47
N LEU A 200 -2.72 -1.39 4.61
CA LEU A 200 -1.31 -1.72 4.86
C LEU A 200 -0.41 -1.29 3.70
N THR A 201 -0.84 -1.51 2.45
CA THR A 201 -0.07 -1.07 1.26
C THR A 201 0.05 0.45 1.22
N TYR A 202 -1.04 1.18 1.48
CA TYR A 202 -1.05 2.62 1.59
C TYR A 202 -0.06 3.14 2.63
N THR A 203 -0.06 2.58 3.85
CA THR A 203 0.85 3.00 4.93
C THR A 203 2.30 2.65 4.64
N LYS A 204 2.57 1.55 3.90
CA LYS A 204 3.92 1.24 3.40
C LYS A 204 4.40 2.27 2.39
N VAL A 205 3.55 2.65 1.45
CA VAL A 205 3.86 3.71 0.47
C VAL A 205 4.13 5.04 1.18
N LEU A 206 3.30 5.40 2.17
CA LEU A 206 3.51 6.61 2.99
C LEU A 206 4.86 6.59 3.70
N GLY A 207 5.23 5.46 4.32
CA GLY A 207 6.53 5.29 4.96
C GLY A 207 7.72 5.41 3.98
N GLU A 208 7.56 4.97 2.73
CA GLU A 208 8.60 5.14 1.70
C GLU A 208 8.64 6.58 1.15
N LEU A 209 7.50 7.26 1.02
CA LEU A 209 7.44 8.68 0.66
C LEU A 209 8.11 9.56 1.71
N TYR A 210 7.90 9.26 3.00
CA TYR A 210 8.59 9.96 4.09
C TYR A 210 10.12 9.94 3.96
N ARG A 211 10.69 8.94 3.27
CA ARG A 211 12.13 8.81 3.01
C ARG A 211 12.58 9.48 1.72
N THR A 212 11.75 10.32 1.15
CA THR A 212 12.03 11.13 -0.05
C THR A 212 11.72 12.60 0.23
N GLN A 213 11.95 13.46 -0.73
CA GLN A 213 11.63 14.88 -0.65
C GLN A 213 10.20 15.23 -1.13
N LEU A 214 9.38 14.23 -1.52
CA LEU A 214 8.02 14.47 -1.98
C LEU A 214 7.09 14.82 -0.82
N ASN A 215 6.27 15.83 -1.04
CA ASN A 215 5.15 16.09 -0.13
C ASN A 215 4.03 15.06 -0.40
N PRO A 216 3.63 14.24 0.59
CA PRO A 216 2.67 13.16 0.36
C PRO A 216 1.22 13.62 0.19
N THR A 217 0.93 14.91 0.39
CA THR A 217 -0.42 15.48 0.27
C THR A 217 -0.75 15.98 -1.13
N ILE A 218 0.25 16.16 -2.02
CA ILE A 218 0.05 16.65 -3.38
C ILE A 218 0.05 15.48 -4.35
N SER A 219 -1.11 15.11 -4.83
CA SER A 219 -1.40 14.01 -5.74
C SER A 219 -1.80 14.51 -7.13
N TYR A 220 -1.90 13.61 -8.08
CA TYR A 220 -2.24 13.93 -9.47
C TYR A 220 -3.50 13.21 -9.96
N LEU A 221 -3.72 11.96 -9.51
CA LEU A 221 -4.91 11.18 -9.82
C LEU A 221 -6.04 11.47 -8.83
N HIS A 222 -5.79 11.22 -7.53
CA HIS A 222 -6.77 11.53 -6.49
C HIS A 222 -6.75 13.03 -6.18
N GLU A 223 -7.91 13.59 -5.85
CA GLU A 223 -7.95 14.97 -5.40
C GLU A 223 -7.23 15.12 -4.06
N PRO A 224 -6.33 16.10 -3.93
CA PRO A 224 -5.77 16.50 -2.64
C PRO A 224 -6.90 16.89 -1.72
N GLY A 225 -7.16 16.10 -0.71
CA GLY A 225 -8.26 16.32 0.22
C GLY A 225 -7.76 16.47 1.63
N GLU A 226 -8.63 16.97 2.51
CA GLU A 226 -8.35 17.06 3.93
C GLU A 226 -8.12 15.67 4.55
N ARG A 227 -7.25 15.61 5.54
CA ARG A 227 -7.01 14.43 6.40
C ARG A 227 -6.46 13.19 5.69
N ARG A 228 -5.82 13.33 4.52
CA ARG A 228 -5.20 12.18 3.85
C ARG A 228 -3.93 12.55 3.08
N PHE A 229 -3.04 11.58 2.97
CA PHE A 229 -1.83 11.70 2.16
C PHE A 229 -2.13 11.14 0.74
N SER A 230 -2.73 11.98 -0.10
CA SER A 230 -3.32 11.58 -1.39
C SER A 230 -2.30 11.05 -2.40
N LEU A 231 -1.04 11.50 -2.38
CA LEU A 231 0.02 10.94 -3.23
C LEU A 231 0.32 9.48 -2.87
N SER A 232 0.14 9.11 -1.58
CA SER A 232 0.27 7.71 -1.19
C SER A 232 -0.80 6.82 -1.81
N LEU A 233 -2.00 7.36 -2.06
CA LEU A 233 -3.06 6.65 -2.80
C LEU A 233 -2.64 6.44 -4.26
N ASP A 234 -2.18 7.50 -4.95
CA ASP A 234 -1.73 7.44 -6.34
C ASP A 234 -0.67 6.34 -6.55
N LEU A 235 0.39 6.38 -5.73
CA LEU A 235 1.46 5.39 -5.82
C LEU A 235 1.03 4.00 -5.35
N ALA A 236 0.12 3.89 -4.38
CA ALA A 236 -0.40 2.59 -3.96
C ALA A 236 -1.15 1.88 -5.09
N GLU A 237 -1.87 2.61 -5.98
CA GLU A 237 -2.54 2.01 -7.14
C GLU A 237 -1.55 1.21 -8.00
N VAL A 238 -0.35 1.71 -8.19
CA VAL A 238 0.71 1.06 -8.97
C VAL A 238 1.12 -0.29 -8.37
N PHE A 239 1.18 -0.38 -7.02
CA PHE A 239 1.72 -1.52 -6.30
C PHE A 239 0.67 -2.49 -5.75
N LYS A 240 -0.60 -2.09 -5.63
CA LYS A 240 -1.69 -2.98 -5.17
C LYS A 240 -1.71 -4.32 -5.91
N PRO A 241 -1.62 -4.39 -7.26
CA PRO A 241 -1.66 -5.68 -7.95
C PRO A 241 -0.46 -6.59 -7.63
N LEU A 242 0.73 -6.02 -7.42
CA LEU A 242 1.95 -6.77 -7.12
C LEU A 242 2.00 -7.23 -5.66
N ILE A 243 1.69 -6.32 -4.74
CA ILE A 243 1.87 -6.54 -3.30
C ILE A 243 0.58 -7.07 -2.69
N GLY A 244 -0.52 -6.33 -2.81
CA GLY A 244 -1.78 -6.61 -2.15
C GLY A 244 -2.54 -7.79 -2.76
N ASP A 245 -2.88 -7.69 -4.04
CA ASP A 245 -3.74 -8.69 -4.68
C ASP A 245 -3.09 -10.08 -4.73
N ARG A 246 -1.80 -10.14 -5.07
CA ARG A 246 -1.04 -11.41 -5.04
C ARG A 246 -0.89 -11.99 -3.63
N LEU A 247 -0.87 -11.15 -2.60
CA LEU A 247 -0.89 -11.60 -1.21
C LEU A 247 -2.24 -12.25 -0.90
N ILE A 248 -3.35 -11.57 -1.22
CA ILE A 248 -4.71 -12.08 -1.00
C ILE A 248 -4.90 -13.41 -1.73
N PHE A 249 -4.54 -13.51 -3.01
CA PHE A 249 -4.61 -14.78 -3.75
C PHE A 249 -3.79 -15.89 -3.10
N SER A 250 -2.60 -15.57 -2.61
CA SER A 250 -1.75 -16.56 -1.93
C SER A 250 -2.40 -17.08 -0.66
N LEU A 251 -2.92 -16.19 0.17
CA LEU A 251 -3.57 -16.52 1.45
C LEU A 251 -4.83 -17.37 1.26
N LEU A 252 -5.69 -16.98 0.31
CA LEU A 252 -6.93 -17.67 0.02
C LEU A 252 -6.68 -19.02 -0.67
N ASN A 253 -5.81 -19.07 -1.68
CA ASN A 253 -5.54 -20.30 -2.43
C ASN A 253 -4.75 -21.37 -1.66
N ARG A 254 -4.11 -20.98 -0.55
CA ARG A 254 -3.47 -21.89 0.41
C ARG A 254 -4.33 -22.20 1.62
N ASN A 255 -5.57 -21.72 1.66
CA ASN A 255 -6.48 -21.84 2.81
C ASN A 255 -5.88 -21.32 4.13
N GLN A 256 -4.95 -20.36 4.06
CA GLN A 256 -4.37 -19.72 5.24
C GLN A 256 -5.35 -18.73 5.87
N ILE A 257 -6.22 -18.13 5.08
CA ILE A 257 -7.35 -17.30 5.49
C ILE A 257 -8.62 -17.95 4.94
N THR A 258 -9.58 -18.12 5.83
CA THR A 258 -10.91 -18.70 5.55
C THR A 258 -11.98 -17.88 6.29
N GLU A 259 -13.26 -18.21 6.14
CA GLU A 259 -14.33 -17.56 6.90
C GLU A 259 -14.10 -17.62 8.43
N ASN A 260 -13.51 -18.71 8.93
CA ASN A 260 -13.15 -18.85 10.34
C ASN A 260 -12.10 -17.84 10.83
N SER A 261 -11.43 -17.15 9.93
CA SER A 261 -10.47 -16.07 10.24
C SER A 261 -11.14 -14.75 10.61
N PHE A 262 -12.46 -14.71 10.53
CA PHE A 262 -13.26 -13.51 10.78
C PHE A 262 -14.22 -13.72 11.96
N THR A 263 -14.60 -12.61 12.57
CA THR A 263 -15.70 -12.52 13.51
C THR A 263 -16.74 -11.55 12.94
N LYS A 264 -18.01 -11.90 13.03
CA LYS A 264 -19.08 -10.99 12.64
C LYS A 264 -19.49 -10.19 13.88
N GLU A 265 -19.24 -8.90 13.85
CA GLU A 265 -19.65 -7.97 14.88
C GLU A 265 -20.58 -6.93 14.26
N LEU A 266 -21.76 -6.76 14.88
CA LEU A 266 -22.83 -5.88 14.36
C LEU A 266 -23.14 -6.24 12.89
N ASN A 267 -22.75 -5.38 11.94
CA ASN A 267 -23.10 -5.52 10.53
C ASN A 267 -21.88 -5.71 9.61
N PHE A 268 -20.68 -5.97 10.14
CA PHE A 268 -19.50 -6.16 9.31
C PHE A 268 -18.57 -7.27 9.81
N LEU A 269 -17.76 -7.79 8.89
CA LEU A 269 -16.78 -8.82 9.15
C LEU A 269 -15.47 -8.20 9.63
N HIS A 270 -15.05 -8.63 10.81
CA HIS A 270 -13.82 -8.19 11.45
C HIS A 270 -12.77 -9.31 11.41
N LEU A 271 -11.54 -8.98 11.05
CA LEU A 271 -10.40 -9.92 11.06
C LEU A 271 -10.00 -10.23 12.50
N LYS A 272 -9.94 -11.51 12.85
CA LYS A 272 -9.37 -11.98 14.13
C LYS A 272 -7.90 -11.57 14.22
N LYS A 273 -7.43 -11.32 15.45
CA LYS A 273 -6.07 -10.87 15.73
C LYS A 273 -5.00 -11.78 15.12
N ASP A 274 -5.15 -13.09 15.20
CA ASP A 274 -4.15 -14.02 14.64
C ASP A 274 -4.16 -14.05 13.11
N ALA A 275 -5.32 -13.87 12.47
CA ALA A 275 -5.42 -13.71 11.03
C ALA A 275 -4.73 -12.41 10.57
N SER A 276 -4.93 -11.31 11.30
CA SER A 276 -4.24 -10.05 11.04
C SER A 276 -2.72 -10.19 11.16
N LYS A 277 -2.21 -10.86 12.20
CA LYS A 277 -0.78 -11.16 12.38
C LYS A 277 -0.22 -11.97 11.22
N LEU A 278 -0.94 -13.00 10.77
CA LEU A 278 -0.55 -13.83 9.64
C LEU A 278 -0.44 -13.00 8.36
N ILE A 279 -1.46 -12.20 8.04
CA ILE A 279 -1.48 -11.34 6.85
C ILE A 279 -0.27 -10.38 6.87
N VAL A 280 0.00 -9.75 8.01
CA VAL A 280 1.13 -8.85 8.18
C VAL A 280 2.47 -9.57 7.99
N SER A 281 2.62 -10.76 8.59
CA SER A 281 3.84 -11.57 8.43
C SER A 281 4.10 -11.93 6.96
N GLU A 282 3.07 -12.35 6.24
CA GLU A 282 3.17 -12.69 4.81
C GLU A 282 3.43 -11.44 3.94
N LEU A 283 2.84 -10.28 4.30
CA LEU A 283 3.12 -9.00 3.66
C LEU A 283 4.60 -8.62 3.82
N GLU A 284 5.13 -8.67 5.05
CA GLU A 284 6.55 -8.35 5.31
C GLU A 284 7.49 -9.30 4.58
N SER A 285 7.17 -10.60 4.56
CA SER A 285 7.91 -11.58 3.78
C SER A 285 7.90 -11.23 2.28
N ARG A 286 6.76 -10.79 1.75
CA ARG A 286 6.64 -10.36 0.35
C ARG A 286 7.42 -9.09 0.05
N LEU A 287 7.37 -8.10 0.92
CA LEU A 287 8.08 -6.83 0.77
C LEU A 287 9.61 -7.01 0.78
N LYS A 288 10.10 -8.04 1.48
CA LYS A 288 11.53 -8.41 1.52
C LYS A 288 11.99 -9.18 0.26
N LYS A 289 11.07 -9.73 -0.54
CA LYS A 289 11.47 -10.40 -1.81
C LYS A 289 12.21 -9.43 -2.70
N THR A 290 13.25 -9.93 -3.35
CA THR A 290 14.10 -9.15 -4.25
C THR A 290 13.94 -9.55 -5.69
N VAL A 291 14.20 -8.60 -6.57
CA VAL A 291 14.30 -8.80 -8.03
C VAL A 291 15.51 -8.06 -8.56
N MET A 292 16.09 -8.57 -9.64
CA MET A 292 17.16 -7.86 -10.35
C MET A 292 16.57 -6.61 -11.00
N HIS A 293 17.03 -5.44 -10.58
CA HIS A 293 16.62 -4.17 -11.18
C HIS A 293 17.48 -3.88 -12.40
N LYS A 294 16.85 -3.71 -13.57
CA LYS A 294 17.55 -3.60 -14.85
C LYS A 294 18.51 -2.42 -14.91
N GLU A 295 18.03 -1.23 -14.53
CA GLU A 295 18.85 0.00 -14.60
C GLU A 295 19.91 0.06 -13.49
N LEU A 296 19.64 -0.48 -12.30
CA LEU A 296 20.59 -0.46 -11.18
C LEU A 296 21.58 -1.62 -11.19
N GLY A 297 21.36 -2.66 -12.01
CA GLY A 297 22.23 -3.82 -12.09
C GLY A 297 22.36 -4.61 -10.77
N ARG A 298 21.40 -4.49 -9.84
CA ARG A 298 21.45 -5.13 -8.52
C ARG A 298 20.08 -5.60 -8.04
N GLN A 299 20.09 -6.49 -7.06
CA GLN A 299 18.88 -6.94 -6.37
C GLN A 299 18.26 -5.80 -5.56
N VAL A 300 16.95 -5.61 -5.70
CA VAL A 300 16.16 -4.64 -4.95
C VAL A 300 14.92 -5.32 -4.37
N SER A 301 14.56 -4.96 -3.14
CA SER A 301 13.34 -5.48 -2.51
C SER A 301 12.08 -4.83 -3.09
N TYR A 302 10.94 -5.51 -2.97
CA TYR A 302 9.65 -4.94 -3.39
C TYR A 302 9.35 -3.64 -2.64
N GLN A 303 9.71 -3.56 -1.36
CA GLN A 303 9.59 -2.31 -0.60
C GLN A 303 10.44 -1.20 -1.23
N TYR A 304 11.68 -1.49 -1.61
CA TYR A 304 12.55 -0.49 -2.22
C TYR A 304 12.08 -0.06 -3.62
N LEU A 305 11.36 -0.92 -4.35
CA LEU A 305 10.72 -0.54 -5.61
C LEU A 305 9.74 0.62 -5.45
N ILE A 306 9.01 0.68 -4.32
CA ILE A 306 8.12 1.81 -4.01
C ILE A 306 8.91 3.12 -3.93
N ARG A 307 10.04 3.11 -3.23
CA ARG A 307 10.91 4.30 -3.13
C ARG A 307 11.54 4.69 -4.46
N LEU A 308 11.93 3.70 -5.25
CA LEU A 308 12.46 3.97 -6.60
C LEU A 308 11.41 4.62 -7.50
N GLU A 309 10.15 4.24 -7.35
CA GLU A 309 9.04 4.88 -8.08
C GLU A 309 8.87 6.33 -7.68
N ALA A 310 8.95 6.63 -6.37
CA ALA A 310 8.95 8.01 -5.88
C ALA A 310 10.14 8.82 -6.43
N TYR A 311 11.34 8.24 -6.53
CA TYR A 311 12.49 8.92 -7.15
C TYR A 311 12.30 9.16 -8.64
N LYS A 312 11.64 8.27 -9.38
CA LYS A 312 11.30 8.53 -10.79
C LYS A 312 10.35 9.73 -10.92
N LEU A 313 9.38 9.82 -10.02
CA LEU A 313 8.47 10.97 -9.98
C LEU A 313 9.23 12.27 -9.68
N ILE A 314 10.17 12.27 -8.71
CA ILE A 314 11.03 13.43 -8.43
C ILE A 314 11.78 13.87 -9.67
N LYS A 315 12.43 12.95 -10.39
CA LYS A 315 13.20 13.26 -11.60
C LYS A 315 12.34 13.90 -12.69
N HIS A 316 11.10 13.46 -12.83
CA HIS A 316 10.14 14.06 -13.74
C HIS A 316 9.78 15.50 -13.32
N LEU A 317 9.45 15.70 -12.07
CA LEU A 317 9.02 16.99 -11.54
C LEU A 317 10.12 18.07 -11.67
N ILE A 318 11.40 17.68 -11.53
CA ILE A 318 12.52 18.60 -11.70
C ILE A 318 13.01 18.72 -13.15
N GLY A 319 12.38 17.98 -14.08
CA GLY A 319 12.71 18.04 -15.51
C GLY A 319 13.97 17.24 -15.92
N GLU A 320 14.45 16.31 -15.07
CA GLU A 320 15.63 15.50 -15.36
C GLU A 320 15.32 14.32 -16.31
N LYS A 321 14.18 13.64 -16.10
CA LYS A 321 13.76 12.48 -16.90
C LYS A 321 12.25 12.36 -16.87
N GLU A 322 11.62 12.08 -18.02
CA GLU A 322 10.18 11.79 -18.05
C GLU A 322 9.81 10.60 -17.15
N TYR A 323 8.65 10.71 -16.50
CA TYR A 323 8.17 9.64 -15.64
C TYR A 323 7.70 8.44 -16.47
N GLU A 324 8.44 7.35 -16.35
CA GLU A 324 8.08 6.06 -16.91
C GLU A 324 7.44 5.18 -15.84
N ARG A 325 6.21 4.71 -16.13
CA ARG A 325 5.43 3.91 -15.22
C ARG A 325 6.10 2.58 -14.85
N PHE A 326 5.90 2.16 -13.63
CA PHE A 326 6.33 0.86 -13.16
C PHE A 326 5.56 -0.27 -13.87
N ARG A 327 6.28 -1.28 -14.31
CA ARG A 327 5.74 -2.54 -14.84
C ARG A 327 6.44 -3.71 -14.19
N ILE A 328 5.70 -4.74 -13.82
CA ILE A 328 6.29 -6.01 -13.41
C ILE A 328 6.99 -6.61 -14.63
N TRP A 329 8.29 -6.87 -14.55
CA TRP A 329 9.08 -7.42 -15.69
C TRP A 329 9.51 -8.88 -15.47
N TRP A 330 9.16 -9.48 -14.34
CA TRP A 330 9.47 -10.87 -13.98
C TRP A 330 8.22 -11.73 -13.86
#